data_4e15e561bb74125d1074f2d37dfa5918
#
_entry.id   4e15e561bb74125d1074f2d37dfa5918
#
_cell.length_a   1.000
_cell.length_b   1.000
_cell.length_c   1.000
_cell.angle_alpha   90.00
_cell.angle_beta   90.00
_cell.angle_gamma   90.00
#
_symmetry.space_group_name_H-M   'P 1'
#
loop_
_entity.id
_entity.type
_entity.pdbx_description
1 polymer ?
#
loop_
_entity_poly.entity_id
_entity_poly.type
_entity_poly.pdbx_seq_one_letter_code
_entity_poly.pdbx_strand_id
1 'polypeptide(L)'
;MEHAEMIERLMEKTTLGEEEARSALEQNGWNLLDALIAEERAGRLKGKSNSYRTDEAAPAGKAAEEHEADGRQDVVWFSTDGIERIEIDWVNGNADVALWDDDRIMLTEEGKRPLAKAEKMCCTVRNGTLKVVYSESGGFFHKARLLTEKRLTLRLPRTMHPGAITLTGVSADWTVKDVRTDKLRLKTVSGNCTLERVDAECLEIAATSGWTALRACSEDGSTAIKTVSGSVRCFDCRIGRQISVHSVSGDVAIELPADAPGFALRFETVSGDVQSSVPTTGTRSQMVCGDGSLAIQVNTVSGGLTVAKL
;
A
#
# COMPACT_ATOMS: atom_id res chain seq x y z
N MET A 1 23.00 2.85 22.17
CA MET A 1 23.98 2.45 21.15
C MET A 1 25.31 3.06 21.55
N GLU A 2 26.36 2.26 21.69
CA GLU A 2 27.68 2.80 22.04
C GLU A 2 28.29 3.54 20.83
N HIS A 3 29.13 4.53 21.08
CA HIS A 3 29.74 5.34 20.01
C HIS A 3 30.53 4.48 19.00
N ALA A 4 31.17 3.42 19.44
CA ALA A 4 31.90 2.47 18.58
C ALA A 4 30.95 1.78 17.56
N GLU A 5 29.77 1.36 18.00
CA GLU A 5 28.76 0.74 17.11
C GLU A 5 28.22 1.73 16.06
N MET A 6 28.08 3.01 16.42
CA MET A 6 27.65 4.04 15.47
C MET A 6 28.72 4.33 14.40
N ILE A 7 29.99 4.33 14.79
CA ILE A 7 31.12 4.50 13.87
C ILE A 7 31.14 3.33 12.87
N GLU A 8 31.05 2.10 13.36
CA GLU A 8 31.04 0.91 12.49
C GLU A 8 29.88 0.91 11.51
N ARG A 9 28.67 1.26 11.96
CA ARG A 9 27.49 1.38 11.09
C ARG A 9 27.61 2.50 10.07
N LEU A 10 28.22 3.63 10.41
CA LEU A 10 28.46 4.71 9.46
C LEU A 10 29.47 4.27 8.40
N MET A 11 30.57 3.64 8.80
CA MET A 11 31.58 3.07 7.89
C MET A 11 31.03 1.98 6.99
N GLU A 12 30.10 1.16 7.44
CA GLU A 12 29.44 0.14 6.61
C GLU A 12 28.68 0.77 5.46
N LYS A 13 28.03 1.91 5.67
CA LYS A 13 27.16 2.59 4.70
C LYS A 13 27.85 3.69 3.89
N THR A 14 29.06 4.11 4.27
CA THR A 14 29.80 5.20 3.64
C THR A 14 31.18 4.75 3.17
N THR A 15 31.84 5.57 2.36
CA THR A 15 33.23 5.35 1.94
C THR A 15 34.24 5.92 2.95
N LEU A 16 33.79 6.37 4.13
CA LEU A 16 34.62 6.98 5.15
C LEU A 16 35.50 5.96 5.86
N GLY A 17 36.70 6.40 6.26
CA GLY A 17 37.52 5.71 7.24
C GLY A 17 37.01 5.95 8.67
N GLU A 18 37.61 5.26 9.67
CA GLU A 18 37.15 5.31 11.07
C GLU A 18 37.23 6.73 11.67
N GLU A 19 38.31 7.46 11.42
CA GLU A 19 38.49 8.83 11.93
C GLU A 19 37.51 9.81 11.28
N GLU A 20 37.25 9.66 9.98
CA GLU A 20 36.28 10.48 9.26
C GLU A 20 34.85 10.19 9.70
N ALA A 21 34.50 8.92 9.94
CA ALA A 21 33.21 8.51 10.45
C ALA A 21 32.97 9.03 11.87
N ARG A 22 33.99 9.01 12.72
CA ARG A 22 33.95 9.61 14.05
C ARG A 22 33.71 11.10 13.97
N SER A 23 34.47 11.83 13.16
CA SER A 23 34.35 13.28 12.97
C SER A 23 32.95 13.63 12.43
N ALA A 24 32.42 12.87 11.48
CA ALA A 24 31.08 13.07 10.93
C ALA A 24 29.99 12.88 12.00
N LEU A 25 30.12 11.87 12.88
CA LEU A 25 29.22 11.66 14.00
C LEU A 25 29.31 12.76 15.05
N GLU A 26 30.51 13.23 15.38
CA GLU A 26 30.74 14.35 16.32
C GLU A 26 30.09 15.64 15.81
N GLN A 27 30.28 15.97 14.54
CA GLN A 27 29.68 17.15 13.91
C GLN A 27 28.15 17.10 13.87
N ASN A 28 27.56 15.91 13.90
CA ASN A 28 26.12 15.70 13.93
C ASN A 28 25.60 15.25 15.31
N GLY A 29 26.33 15.61 16.38
CA GLY A 29 25.89 15.35 17.76
C GLY A 29 25.69 13.87 18.10
N TRP A 30 26.49 12.98 17.51
CA TRP A 30 26.39 11.52 17.65
C TRP A 30 25.02 10.97 17.21
N ASN A 31 24.36 11.67 16.29
CA ASN A 31 23.15 11.18 15.63
C ASN A 31 23.54 10.48 14.32
N LEU A 32 23.46 9.16 14.30
CA LEU A 32 23.83 8.33 13.14
C LEU A 32 23.02 8.70 11.89
N LEU A 33 21.74 9.04 12.06
CA LEU A 33 20.88 9.42 10.94
C LEU A 33 21.29 10.75 10.33
N ASP A 34 21.58 11.75 11.15
CA ASP A 34 22.02 13.08 10.69
C ASP A 34 23.41 12.99 10.03
N ALA A 35 24.30 12.15 10.55
CA ALA A 35 25.59 11.88 9.94
C ALA A 35 25.46 11.20 8.58
N LEU A 36 24.61 10.17 8.46
CA LEU A 36 24.33 9.51 7.16
C LEU A 36 23.74 10.48 6.13
N ILE A 37 22.87 11.39 6.56
CA ILE A 37 22.29 12.43 5.69
C ILE A 37 23.38 13.39 5.19
N ALA A 38 24.30 13.78 6.07
CA ALA A 38 25.42 14.68 5.71
C ALA A 38 26.33 13.98 4.68
N GLU A 39 26.63 12.70 4.89
CA GLU A 39 27.47 11.91 4.01
C GLU A 39 26.82 11.58 2.65
N GLU A 40 25.50 11.39 2.63
CA GLU A 40 24.76 11.28 1.36
C GLU A 40 24.84 12.56 0.54
N ARG A 41 24.69 13.71 1.18
CA ARG A 41 24.85 15.03 0.52
C ARG A 41 26.26 15.25 -0.01
N ALA A 42 27.25 14.71 0.66
CA ALA A 42 28.65 14.74 0.23
C ALA A 42 28.98 13.66 -0.83
N GLY A 43 28.03 12.81 -1.21
CA GLY A 43 28.22 11.75 -2.21
C GLY A 43 29.09 10.58 -1.74
N ARG A 44 29.25 10.38 -0.42
CA ARG A 44 30.15 9.38 0.17
C ARG A 44 29.47 8.12 0.68
N LEU A 45 28.21 7.82 0.25
CA LEU A 45 27.55 6.56 0.58
C LEU A 45 28.05 5.41 -0.30
N LYS A 46 28.39 4.25 0.33
CA LYS A 46 28.67 3.01 -0.39
C LYS A 46 27.40 2.47 -1.05
N GLY A 47 27.48 2.06 -2.30
CA GLY A 47 26.45 1.31 -2.99
C GLY A 47 25.36 2.17 -3.63
N LYS A 48 25.60 3.46 -3.88
CA LYS A 48 24.77 4.27 -4.77
C LYS A 48 25.57 4.87 -5.90
N SER A 49 25.93 4.03 -6.84
CA SER A 49 25.81 4.38 -8.24
C SER A 49 24.71 3.49 -8.83
N ASN A 50 23.50 3.71 -8.43
CA ASN A 50 22.36 3.50 -9.29
C ASN A 50 22.00 4.85 -9.92
N SER A 51 22.96 5.46 -10.62
CA SER A 51 22.66 6.01 -11.91
C SER A 51 22.08 4.85 -12.70
N TYR A 52 20.79 4.87 -12.97
CA TYR A 52 20.17 4.02 -13.97
C TYR A 52 20.82 4.37 -15.32
N ARG A 53 22.01 3.81 -15.57
CA ARG A 53 22.56 3.67 -16.90
C ARG A 53 21.69 2.65 -17.60
N THR A 54 20.99 3.12 -18.59
CA THR A 54 20.55 2.35 -19.72
C THR A 54 21.75 1.66 -20.34
N ASP A 55 21.99 0.41 -19.93
CA ASP A 55 22.85 -0.49 -20.67
C ASP A 55 22.21 -1.88 -20.65
N GLU A 56 21.89 -2.28 -21.89
CA GLU A 56 21.40 -3.55 -22.36
C GLU A 56 19.93 -3.91 -22.14
N ALA A 57 19.21 -3.66 -23.21
CA ALA A 57 17.84 -3.96 -23.50
C ALA A 57 17.59 -5.48 -23.60
N ALA A 58 16.75 -5.98 -22.69
CA ALA A 58 15.73 -6.91 -23.13
C ALA A 58 14.64 -6.10 -23.85
N PRO A 59 13.94 -6.61 -24.88
CA PRO A 59 13.08 -5.81 -25.71
C PRO A 59 12.00 -5.13 -24.86
N ALA A 60 12.13 -3.82 -24.74
CA ALA A 60 11.16 -2.95 -24.13
C ALA A 60 9.84 -3.10 -24.88
N GLY A 61 8.78 -3.48 -24.20
CA GLY A 61 7.44 -3.21 -24.67
C GLY A 61 7.40 -1.73 -25.07
N LYS A 62 6.86 -1.43 -26.23
CA LYS A 62 6.89 -0.10 -26.85
C LYS A 62 6.57 0.98 -25.82
N ALA A 63 7.51 1.90 -25.68
CA ALA A 63 7.44 3.02 -24.78
C ALA A 63 6.22 3.92 -25.05
N ALA A 64 5.74 4.48 -23.97
CA ALA A 64 4.65 5.40 -23.84
C ALA A 64 4.68 6.59 -24.79
N GLU A 65 3.52 6.94 -25.33
CA GLU A 65 3.27 8.27 -25.89
C GLU A 65 2.91 9.21 -24.73
N GLU A 66 3.76 10.18 -24.46
CA GLU A 66 3.49 11.24 -23.50
C GLU A 66 2.66 12.34 -24.16
N HIS A 67 1.48 12.62 -23.64
CA HIS A 67 0.70 13.81 -23.99
C HIS A 67 0.68 14.77 -22.79
N GLU A 68 1.36 15.89 -22.92
CA GLU A 68 1.29 17.00 -21.96
C GLU A 68 0.05 17.86 -22.23
N ALA A 69 -0.91 17.85 -21.33
CA ALA A 69 -1.98 18.84 -21.29
C ALA A 69 -1.71 19.82 -20.17
N ASP A 70 -1.45 21.08 -20.49
CA ASP A 70 -1.27 22.26 -19.64
C ASP A 70 -0.17 22.21 -18.51
N GLY A 71 0.71 21.20 -18.50
CA GLY A 71 1.78 21.05 -17.50
C GLY A 71 1.33 20.66 -16.09
N ARG A 72 0.03 20.48 -15.84
CA ARG A 72 -0.52 20.01 -14.56
C ARG A 72 -0.85 18.53 -14.56
N GLN A 73 -1.06 17.98 -15.74
CA GLN A 73 -1.44 16.59 -15.94
C GLN A 73 -0.47 15.93 -16.92
N ASP A 74 0.07 14.81 -16.53
CA ASP A 74 0.85 13.92 -17.38
C ASP A 74 0.10 12.61 -17.57
N VAL A 75 0.10 12.10 -18.81
CA VAL A 75 -0.54 10.82 -19.15
C VAL A 75 0.48 9.89 -19.78
N VAL A 76 0.58 8.68 -19.24
CA VAL A 76 1.50 7.64 -19.73
C VAL A 76 0.72 6.38 -20.06
N TRP A 77 1.02 5.77 -21.20
CA TRP A 77 0.33 4.60 -21.72
C TRP A 77 1.27 3.40 -21.78
N PHE A 78 0.75 2.21 -21.47
CA PHE A 78 1.48 0.95 -21.62
C PHE A 78 0.61 -0.09 -22.33
N SER A 79 1.27 -0.93 -23.15
CA SER A 79 0.66 -2.20 -23.56
C SER A 79 0.53 -3.12 -22.35
N THR A 80 -0.46 -3.99 -22.36
CA THR A 80 -0.60 -5.06 -21.35
C THR A 80 0.39 -6.19 -21.53
N ASP A 81 1.05 -6.27 -22.71
CA ASP A 81 1.93 -7.38 -23.06
C ASP A 81 3.09 -7.56 -22.08
N GLY A 82 3.14 -8.74 -21.49
CA GLY A 82 4.18 -9.11 -20.54
C GLY A 82 4.10 -8.41 -19.17
N ILE A 83 3.03 -7.68 -18.86
CA ILE A 83 2.80 -7.10 -17.53
C ILE A 83 1.90 -8.05 -16.73
N GLU A 84 2.49 -8.68 -15.73
CA GLU A 84 1.83 -9.63 -14.82
C GLU A 84 1.61 -9.04 -13.43
N ARG A 85 2.40 -8.04 -13.05
CA ARG A 85 2.37 -7.43 -11.72
C ARG A 85 2.39 -5.91 -11.81
N ILE A 86 1.75 -5.29 -10.84
CA ILE A 86 1.70 -3.83 -10.70
C ILE A 86 2.18 -3.45 -9.30
N GLU A 87 3.13 -2.55 -9.22
CA GLU A 87 3.64 -1.99 -7.97
C GLU A 87 3.54 -0.46 -8.01
N ILE A 88 2.88 0.12 -7.03
CA ILE A 88 2.74 1.57 -6.89
C ILE A 88 3.24 2.01 -5.53
N ASP A 89 4.22 2.90 -5.52
CA ASP A 89 4.72 3.58 -4.34
C ASP A 89 4.31 5.06 -4.39
N TRP A 90 3.25 5.43 -3.65
CA TRP A 90 2.66 6.77 -3.69
C TRP A 90 2.75 7.48 -2.34
N VAL A 91 3.34 8.68 -2.31
CA VAL A 91 3.70 9.32 -1.04
C VAL A 91 2.56 10.15 -0.47
N ASN A 92 1.95 11.02 -1.28
CA ASN A 92 0.97 12.00 -0.78
C ASN A 92 -0.12 12.32 -1.81
N GLY A 93 -1.35 12.50 -1.34
CA GLY A 93 -2.53 12.82 -2.13
C GLY A 93 -3.42 11.62 -2.39
N ASN A 94 -4.03 11.51 -3.56
CA ASN A 94 -4.98 10.46 -3.89
C ASN A 94 -4.41 9.50 -4.93
N ALA A 95 -4.75 8.24 -4.81
CA ALA A 95 -4.40 7.22 -5.79
C ALA A 95 -5.62 6.35 -6.11
N ASP A 96 -6.09 6.44 -7.35
CA ASP A 96 -7.27 5.78 -7.86
C ASP A 96 -6.88 4.67 -8.85
N VAL A 97 -7.29 3.43 -8.57
CA VAL A 97 -7.09 2.27 -9.44
C VAL A 97 -8.44 1.72 -9.86
N ALA A 98 -8.70 1.62 -11.16
CA ALA A 98 -9.96 1.09 -11.65
C ALA A 98 -9.83 0.46 -13.04
N LEU A 99 -10.83 -0.34 -13.43
CA LEU A 99 -10.94 -0.86 -14.78
C LEU A 99 -11.53 0.19 -15.75
N TRP A 100 -11.25 -0.01 -17.04
CA TRP A 100 -11.83 0.76 -18.13
C TRP A 100 -11.97 -0.06 -19.42
N ASP A 101 -12.52 0.54 -20.48
CA ASP A 101 -12.89 -0.19 -21.70
C ASP A 101 -11.85 -0.12 -22.84
N ASP A 102 -10.67 0.48 -22.60
CA ASP A 102 -9.54 0.48 -23.55
C ASP A 102 -8.68 -0.78 -23.35
N ASP A 103 -7.87 -1.14 -24.32
CA ASP A 103 -6.96 -2.29 -24.29
C ASP A 103 -5.56 -1.99 -23.71
N ARG A 104 -5.30 -0.73 -23.40
CA ARG A 104 -4.02 -0.25 -22.83
C ARG A 104 -4.17 0.13 -21.36
N ILE A 105 -3.07 0.06 -20.64
CA ILE A 105 -2.96 0.63 -19.32
C ILE A 105 -2.73 2.13 -19.43
N MET A 106 -3.52 2.93 -18.72
CA MET A 106 -3.34 4.37 -18.62
C MET A 106 -2.95 4.77 -17.21
N LEU A 107 -1.89 5.55 -17.10
CA LEU A 107 -1.49 6.23 -15.88
C LEU A 107 -1.61 7.74 -16.09
N THR A 108 -2.28 8.41 -15.18
CA THR A 108 -2.39 9.86 -15.17
C THR A 108 -1.90 10.40 -13.84
N GLU A 109 -1.02 11.36 -13.89
CA GLU A 109 -0.58 12.14 -12.74
C GLU A 109 -1.11 13.56 -12.85
N GLU A 110 -1.71 14.09 -11.80
CA GLU A 110 -2.23 15.45 -11.74
C GLU A 110 -1.73 16.16 -10.49
N GLY A 111 -1.14 17.33 -10.65
CA GLY A 111 -0.71 18.22 -9.57
C GLY A 111 -1.65 19.42 -9.41
N LYS A 112 -1.71 20.00 -8.20
CA LYS A 112 -2.41 21.29 -7.96
C LYS A 112 -1.78 22.45 -8.74
N ARG A 113 -0.54 22.30 -9.17
CA ARG A 113 0.25 23.22 -10.01
C ARG A 113 1.04 22.41 -11.02
N PRO A 114 1.60 23.05 -12.07
CA PRO A 114 2.55 22.39 -12.95
C PRO A 114 3.70 21.75 -12.16
N LEU A 115 3.97 20.48 -12.45
CA LEU A 115 4.98 19.68 -11.77
C LEU A 115 6.35 19.90 -12.44
N ALA A 116 7.38 20.16 -11.64
CA ALA A 116 8.75 20.15 -12.15
C ALA A 116 9.14 18.71 -12.54
N LYS A 117 10.04 18.54 -13.52
CA LYS A 117 10.49 17.23 -14.01
C LYS A 117 10.84 16.26 -12.89
N ALA A 118 11.54 16.72 -11.86
CA ALA A 118 11.95 15.89 -10.74
C ALA A 118 10.81 15.58 -9.73
N GLU A 119 9.66 16.22 -9.87
CA GLU A 119 8.46 15.94 -9.08
C GLU A 119 7.52 14.96 -9.78
N LYS A 120 7.68 14.77 -11.10
CA LYS A 120 6.85 13.87 -11.89
C LYS A 120 7.05 12.41 -11.47
N MET A 121 6.00 11.61 -11.61
CA MET A 121 6.07 10.17 -11.36
C MET A 121 7.08 9.52 -12.31
N CYS A 122 7.65 8.43 -11.87
CA CYS A 122 8.52 7.59 -12.70
C CYS A 122 7.90 6.21 -12.86
N CYS A 123 7.79 5.77 -14.11
CA CYS A 123 7.23 4.48 -14.47
C CYS A 123 8.30 3.60 -15.11
N THR A 124 8.39 2.34 -14.69
CA THR A 124 9.32 1.36 -15.28
C THR A 124 8.63 0.01 -15.44
N VAL A 125 8.91 -0.67 -16.54
CA VAL A 125 8.48 -2.07 -16.75
C VAL A 125 9.70 -2.95 -16.76
N ARG A 126 9.79 -3.89 -15.80
CA ARG A 126 10.90 -4.88 -15.72
C ARG A 126 10.37 -6.22 -15.20
N ASN A 127 10.81 -7.29 -15.83
CA ASN A 127 10.47 -8.66 -15.41
C ASN A 127 8.98 -8.89 -15.16
N GLY A 128 8.13 -8.41 -16.07
CA GLY A 128 6.67 -8.51 -15.94
C GLY A 128 6.03 -7.62 -14.88
N THR A 129 6.77 -6.66 -14.33
CA THR A 129 6.27 -5.75 -13.32
C THR A 129 6.25 -4.31 -13.83
N LEU A 130 5.07 -3.70 -13.85
CA LEU A 130 4.91 -2.25 -14.00
C LEU A 130 5.08 -1.61 -12.62
N LYS A 131 6.17 -0.87 -12.45
CA LYS A 131 6.45 -0.12 -11.22
C LYS A 131 6.24 1.36 -11.43
N VAL A 132 5.44 1.97 -10.55
CA VAL A 132 5.15 3.41 -10.52
C VAL A 132 5.65 3.97 -9.20
N VAL A 133 6.50 4.98 -9.25
CA VAL A 133 6.98 5.68 -8.06
C VAL A 133 6.63 7.15 -8.11
N TYR A 134 6.36 7.73 -6.96
CA TYR A 134 5.86 9.10 -6.78
C TYR A 134 6.74 10.17 -7.45
N SER A 135 8.05 9.99 -7.51
CA SER A 135 8.98 10.92 -8.16
C SER A 135 10.29 10.23 -8.51
N GLU A 136 11.00 10.76 -9.51
CA GLU A 136 12.29 10.26 -9.96
C GLU A 136 13.37 10.30 -8.85
N SER A 137 13.26 11.23 -7.92
CA SER A 137 14.17 11.37 -6.79
C SER A 137 13.79 10.38 -5.69
N GLY A 138 14.15 9.11 -5.84
CA GLY A 138 13.89 8.03 -4.89
C GLY A 138 14.60 8.13 -3.53
N GLY A 139 15.01 9.32 -3.11
CA GLY A 139 15.61 9.58 -1.79
C GLY A 139 14.56 10.09 -0.81
N PHE A 140 14.44 9.45 0.31
CA PHE A 140 13.60 9.84 1.47
C PHE A 140 13.86 11.29 1.97
N PHE A 141 14.86 11.98 1.41
CA PHE A 141 15.48 13.17 1.96
C PHE A 141 15.17 14.50 1.25
N HIS A 142 14.39 14.51 0.19
CA HIS A 142 13.89 15.78 -0.37
C HIS A 142 12.53 16.15 0.24
N LYS A 143 12.52 16.41 1.56
CA LYS A 143 11.31 16.74 2.35
C LYS A 143 10.38 17.79 1.70
N ALA A 144 10.92 18.77 0.99
CA ALA A 144 10.10 19.80 0.34
C ALA A 144 9.35 19.29 -0.91
N ARG A 145 9.85 18.23 -1.57
CA ARG A 145 9.22 17.63 -2.77
C ARG A 145 8.19 16.57 -2.44
N LEU A 146 8.31 15.90 -1.29
CA LEU A 146 7.36 14.91 -0.80
C LEU A 146 6.04 15.53 -0.30
N LEU A 147 5.99 16.86 -0.14
CA LEU A 147 4.81 17.59 0.33
C LEU A 147 3.86 18.01 -0.81
N THR A 148 4.23 17.84 -2.08
CA THR A 148 3.34 18.16 -3.20
C THR A 148 2.23 17.12 -3.26
N GLU A 149 1.02 17.54 -2.97
CA GLU A 149 -0.16 16.67 -3.09
C GLU A 149 -0.48 16.44 -4.57
N LYS A 150 -0.52 15.18 -4.97
CA LYS A 150 -0.79 14.76 -6.34
C LYS A 150 -1.89 13.71 -6.41
N ARG A 151 -2.57 13.65 -7.52
CA ARG A 151 -3.51 12.57 -7.83
C ARG A 151 -2.88 11.63 -8.84
N LEU A 152 -2.86 10.35 -8.50
CA LEU A 152 -2.57 9.27 -9.44
C LEU A 152 -3.88 8.63 -9.88
N THR A 153 -4.02 8.39 -11.17
CA THR A 153 -5.09 7.56 -11.70
C THR A 153 -4.48 6.44 -12.54
N LEU A 154 -4.74 5.20 -12.14
CA LEU A 154 -4.41 4.01 -12.92
C LEU A 154 -5.69 3.40 -13.48
N ARG A 155 -5.73 3.23 -14.80
CA ARG A 155 -6.81 2.52 -15.50
C ARG A 155 -6.25 1.25 -16.12
N LEU A 156 -6.88 0.13 -15.81
CA LEU A 156 -6.50 -1.19 -16.30
C LEU A 156 -7.58 -1.69 -17.27
N PRO A 157 -7.19 -2.32 -18.38
CA PRO A 157 -8.14 -2.99 -19.25
C PRO A 157 -9.01 -4.01 -18.51
N ARG A 158 -10.30 -4.08 -18.83
CA ARG A 158 -11.20 -5.10 -18.25
C ARG A 158 -10.75 -6.53 -18.56
N THR A 159 -10.00 -6.71 -19.63
CA THR A 159 -9.46 -8.01 -20.03
C THR A 159 -8.19 -8.38 -19.28
N MET A 160 -7.59 -7.43 -18.57
CA MET A 160 -6.35 -7.66 -17.81
C MET A 160 -6.66 -8.26 -16.45
N HIS A 161 -5.91 -9.30 -16.10
CA HIS A 161 -5.93 -9.96 -14.80
C HIS A 161 -4.49 -10.04 -14.26
N PRO A 162 -4.00 -9.00 -13.57
CA PRO A 162 -2.69 -9.05 -12.95
C PRO A 162 -2.63 -10.11 -11.86
N GLY A 163 -1.59 -10.94 -11.82
CA GLY A 163 -1.39 -11.91 -10.74
C GLY A 163 -1.13 -11.24 -9.39
N ALA A 164 -0.58 -10.02 -9.39
CA ALA A 164 -0.42 -9.26 -8.15
C ALA A 164 -0.48 -7.76 -8.37
N ILE A 165 -1.14 -7.07 -7.42
CA ILE A 165 -1.13 -5.61 -7.30
C ILE A 165 -0.64 -5.25 -5.90
N THR A 166 0.45 -4.47 -5.83
CA THR A 166 1.00 -3.98 -4.57
C THR A 166 0.94 -2.45 -4.55
N LEU A 167 0.24 -1.90 -3.58
CA LEU A 167 0.03 -0.48 -3.37
C LEU A 167 0.67 -0.08 -2.05
N THR A 168 1.60 0.87 -2.08
CA THR A 168 2.29 1.37 -0.89
C THR A 168 2.13 2.87 -0.79
N GLY A 169 1.70 3.35 0.37
CA GLY A 169 1.46 4.77 0.63
C GLY A 169 2.09 5.28 1.91
N VAL A 170 2.33 6.59 1.97
CA VAL A 170 2.69 7.26 3.23
C VAL A 170 1.50 8.08 3.73
N SER A 171 1.10 9.10 2.98
CA SER A 171 -0.05 9.97 3.29
C SER A 171 -0.98 10.04 2.07
N ALA A 172 -1.33 8.87 1.55
CA ALA A 172 -2.12 8.73 0.34
C ALA A 172 -3.45 8.04 0.64
N ASP A 173 -4.54 8.63 0.17
CA ASP A 173 -5.84 7.99 0.14
C ASP A 173 -5.94 7.08 -1.08
N TRP A 174 -6.29 5.82 -0.84
CA TRP A 174 -6.39 4.79 -1.87
C TRP A 174 -7.84 4.47 -2.20
N THR A 175 -8.14 4.46 -3.49
CA THR A 175 -9.41 3.97 -4.00
C THR A 175 -9.16 2.91 -5.07
N VAL A 176 -9.62 1.68 -4.84
CA VAL A 176 -9.51 0.57 -5.78
C VAL A 176 -10.92 0.11 -6.15
N LYS A 177 -11.26 0.15 -7.45
CA LYS A 177 -12.61 -0.17 -7.90
C LYS A 177 -12.62 -1.15 -9.07
N ASP A 178 -13.56 -2.09 -9.02
CA ASP A 178 -13.84 -3.03 -10.11
C ASP A 178 -12.66 -3.90 -10.55
N VAL A 179 -11.62 -4.05 -9.70
CA VAL A 179 -10.36 -4.71 -10.04
C VAL A 179 -10.43 -6.21 -9.74
N ARG A 180 -9.88 -7.01 -10.65
CA ARG A 180 -9.67 -8.44 -10.49
C ARG A 180 -8.18 -8.78 -10.48
N THR A 181 -7.72 -9.58 -9.51
CA THR A 181 -6.31 -9.98 -9.35
C THR A 181 -6.20 -11.20 -8.44
N ASP A 182 -5.15 -12.01 -8.57
CA ASP A 182 -4.95 -13.12 -7.63
C ASP A 182 -4.57 -12.57 -6.24
N LYS A 183 -3.74 -11.52 -6.20
CA LYS A 183 -3.31 -10.93 -4.93
C LYS A 183 -3.32 -9.41 -4.94
N LEU A 184 -4.08 -8.82 -4.01
CA LEU A 184 -4.01 -7.38 -3.72
C LEU A 184 -3.37 -7.15 -2.35
N ARG A 185 -2.27 -6.41 -2.34
CA ARG A 185 -1.63 -5.93 -1.12
C ARG A 185 -1.64 -4.42 -1.08
N LEU A 186 -2.21 -3.85 -0.02
CA LEU A 186 -2.21 -2.41 0.22
C LEU A 186 -1.56 -2.10 1.56
N LYS A 187 -0.57 -1.22 1.56
CA LYS A 187 0.10 -0.74 2.77
C LYS A 187 0.09 0.78 2.81
N THR A 188 -0.32 1.37 3.92
CA THR A 188 -0.26 2.82 4.10
C THR A 188 0.11 3.19 5.55
N VAL A 189 0.73 4.34 5.72
CA VAL A 189 0.98 4.88 7.07
C VAL A 189 -0.19 5.75 7.50
N SER A 190 -0.52 6.77 6.71
CA SER A 190 -1.67 7.65 6.96
C SER A 190 -2.43 7.81 5.66
N GLY A 191 -3.69 7.52 5.68
CA GLY A 191 -4.54 7.59 4.51
C GLY A 191 -5.65 6.56 4.60
N ASN A 192 -6.73 6.87 3.94
CA ASN A 192 -7.91 6.03 3.92
C ASN A 192 -7.81 5.00 2.79
N CYS A 193 -8.34 3.82 3.02
CA CYS A 193 -8.36 2.73 2.05
C CYS A 193 -9.81 2.39 1.70
N THR A 194 -10.20 2.60 0.45
CA THR A 194 -11.51 2.21 -0.08
C THR A 194 -11.33 1.17 -1.17
N LEU A 195 -11.88 -0.01 -0.96
CA LEU A 195 -11.95 -1.07 -1.95
C LEU A 195 -13.42 -1.33 -2.29
N GLU A 196 -13.76 -1.26 -3.56
CA GLU A 196 -15.14 -1.42 -4.03
C GLU A 196 -15.19 -2.39 -5.21
N ARG A 197 -15.95 -3.47 -5.08
CA ARG A 197 -16.07 -4.53 -6.10
C ARG A 197 -14.71 -5.07 -6.56
N VAL A 198 -13.83 -5.30 -5.60
CA VAL A 198 -12.53 -5.94 -5.83
C VAL A 198 -12.72 -7.44 -5.70
N ASP A 199 -12.24 -8.17 -6.72
CA ASP A 199 -12.24 -9.62 -6.77
C ASP A 199 -10.79 -10.12 -6.67
N ALA A 200 -10.44 -10.82 -5.57
CA ALA A 200 -9.07 -11.27 -5.31
C ALA A 200 -9.07 -12.63 -4.61
N GLU A 201 -8.07 -13.48 -4.91
CA GLU A 201 -7.87 -14.70 -4.11
C GLU A 201 -7.30 -14.38 -2.72
N CYS A 202 -6.42 -13.39 -2.65
CA CYS A 202 -5.80 -12.96 -1.40
C CYS A 202 -5.80 -11.43 -1.28
N LEU A 203 -6.38 -10.93 -0.19
CA LEU A 203 -6.43 -9.51 0.13
C LEU A 203 -5.66 -9.22 1.41
N GLU A 204 -4.60 -8.43 1.33
CA GLU A 204 -3.79 -8.00 2.47
C GLU A 204 -3.82 -6.48 2.59
N ILE A 205 -4.31 -5.94 3.71
CA ILE A 205 -4.31 -4.50 3.99
C ILE A 205 -3.56 -4.24 5.29
N ALA A 206 -2.63 -3.31 5.27
CA ALA A 206 -1.91 -2.84 6.46
C ALA A 206 -1.91 -1.32 6.51
N ALA A 207 -2.59 -0.76 7.50
CA ALA A 207 -2.67 0.69 7.74
C ALA A 207 -2.16 1.03 9.14
N THR A 208 -1.47 2.16 9.29
CA THR A 208 -1.16 2.63 10.66
C THR A 208 -2.29 3.54 11.16
N SER A 209 -2.75 4.46 10.33
CA SER A 209 -3.85 5.38 10.65
C SER A 209 -4.77 5.54 9.46
N GLY A 210 -6.00 5.94 9.70
CA GLY A 210 -7.03 6.10 8.69
C GLY A 210 -8.03 4.93 8.71
N TRP A 211 -9.15 5.10 8.05
CA TRP A 211 -10.17 4.04 7.97
C TRP A 211 -9.95 3.14 6.74
N THR A 212 -10.37 1.90 6.89
CA THR A 212 -10.38 0.91 5.81
C THR A 212 -11.82 0.48 5.55
N ALA A 213 -12.29 0.66 4.33
CA ALA A 213 -13.60 0.22 3.90
C ALA A 213 -13.51 -0.73 2.69
N LEU A 214 -14.11 -1.89 2.84
CA LEU A 214 -14.35 -2.86 1.78
C LEU A 214 -15.85 -2.87 1.49
N ARG A 215 -16.22 -2.77 0.21
CA ARG A 215 -17.62 -2.80 -0.21
C ARG A 215 -17.82 -3.73 -1.40
N ALA A 216 -18.72 -4.67 -1.26
CA ALA A 216 -19.04 -5.64 -2.31
C ALA A 216 -17.79 -6.32 -2.89
N CYS A 217 -16.76 -6.54 -2.06
CA CYS A 217 -15.57 -7.26 -2.46
C CYS A 217 -15.82 -8.77 -2.40
N SER A 218 -15.18 -9.50 -3.30
CA SER A 218 -15.22 -10.95 -3.35
C SER A 218 -13.81 -11.51 -3.23
N GLU A 219 -13.67 -12.57 -2.44
CA GLU A 219 -12.44 -13.31 -2.32
C GLU A 219 -12.70 -14.79 -2.16
N ASP A 220 -11.93 -15.60 -2.85
CA ASP A 220 -12.05 -17.07 -2.76
C ASP A 220 -11.11 -17.66 -1.69
N GLY A 221 -10.17 -16.89 -1.19
CA GLY A 221 -9.14 -17.33 -0.25
C GLY A 221 -9.23 -16.68 1.12
N SER A 222 -8.44 -15.63 1.37
CA SER A 222 -8.36 -15.00 2.68
C SER A 222 -8.18 -13.49 2.62
N THR A 223 -8.89 -12.78 3.52
CA THR A 223 -8.66 -11.36 3.82
C THR A 223 -7.89 -11.21 5.13
N ALA A 224 -6.80 -10.47 5.08
CA ALA A 224 -6.03 -10.06 6.26
C ALA A 224 -5.94 -8.54 6.35
N ILE A 225 -6.45 -7.98 7.44
CA ILE A 225 -6.42 -6.53 7.69
C ILE A 225 -5.67 -6.27 8.99
N LYS A 226 -4.66 -5.40 8.94
CA LYS A 226 -3.90 -4.95 10.10
C LYS A 226 -3.98 -3.44 10.21
N THR A 227 -4.39 -2.93 11.37
CA THR A 227 -4.38 -1.50 11.63
C THR A 227 -3.86 -1.20 13.04
N VAL A 228 -3.27 -0.03 13.23
CA VAL A 228 -2.91 0.43 14.58
C VAL A 228 -4.02 1.31 15.12
N SER A 229 -4.41 2.33 14.36
CA SER A 229 -5.45 3.28 14.76
C SER A 229 -6.33 3.58 13.55
N GLY A 230 -7.52 3.08 13.57
CA GLY A 230 -8.47 3.29 12.50
C GLY A 230 -9.56 2.21 12.47
N SER A 231 -10.73 2.60 12.04
CA SER A 231 -11.86 1.67 11.93
C SER A 231 -11.78 0.84 10.66
N VAL A 232 -12.28 -0.38 10.74
CA VAL A 232 -12.41 -1.30 9.61
C VAL A 232 -13.89 -1.57 9.37
N ARG A 233 -14.34 -1.39 8.13
CA ARG A 233 -15.70 -1.72 7.73
C ARG A 233 -15.70 -2.61 6.48
N CYS A 234 -16.27 -3.79 6.59
CA CYS A 234 -16.56 -4.69 5.49
C CYS A 234 -18.06 -4.70 5.28
N PHE A 235 -18.54 -4.25 4.13
CA PHE A 235 -19.96 -4.17 3.80
C PHE A 235 -20.25 -4.99 2.54
N ASP A 236 -21.20 -5.91 2.63
CA ASP A 236 -21.65 -6.77 1.52
C ASP A 236 -20.49 -7.54 0.84
N CYS A 237 -19.50 -7.98 1.64
CA CYS A 237 -18.34 -8.69 1.12
C CYS A 237 -18.56 -10.22 1.16
N ARG A 238 -18.28 -10.89 0.03
CA ARG A 238 -18.27 -12.35 -0.09
C ARG A 238 -16.89 -12.87 0.30
N ILE A 239 -16.77 -13.31 1.53
CA ILE A 239 -15.52 -13.83 2.10
C ILE A 239 -15.50 -15.35 1.91
N GLY A 240 -14.47 -15.88 1.21
CA GLY A 240 -14.39 -17.28 0.87
C GLY A 240 -14.12 -18.18 2.08
N ARG A 241 -12.95 -18.07 2.68
CA ARG A 241 -12.52 -18.98 3.76
C ARG A 241 -12.38 -18.30 5.11
N GLN A 242 -11.68 -17.16 5.12
CA GLN A 242 -11.31 -16.51 6.37
C GLN A 242 -11.14 -15.00 6.21
N ILE A 243 -11.63 -14.28 7.21
CA ILE A 243 -11.21 -12.88 7.45
C ILE A 243 -10.50 -12.79 8.80
N SER A 244 -9.32 -12.14 8.79
CA SER A 244 -8.53 -11.88 9.99
C SER A 244 -8.30 -10.38 10.11
N VAL A 245 -8.76 -9.78 11.21
CA VAL A 245 -8.55 -8.36 11.51
C VAL A 245 -7.74 -8.23 12.80
N HIS A 246 -6.62 -7.55 12.71
CA HIS A 246 -5.79 -7.17 13.86
C HIS A 246 -5.78 -5.66 14.00
N SER A 247 -6.31 -5.15 15.11
CA SER A 247 -6.33 -3.71 15.43
C SER A 247 -5.71 -3.46 16.79
N VAL A 248 -5.10 -2.31 16.99
CA VAL A 248 -4.77 -1.85 18.35
C VAL A 248 -5.93 -0.99 18.86
N SER A 249 -6.41 -0.06 18.04
CA SER A 249 -7.48 0.86 18.43
C SER A 249 -8.39 1.14 17.22
N GLY A 250 -9.66 1.04 17.41
CA GLY A 250 -10.70 1.30 16.41
C GLY A 250 -11.70 0.15 16.28
N ASP A 251 -12.90 0.51 15.90
CA ASP A 251 -14.00 -0.43 15.78
C ASP A 251 -13.94 -1.20 14.47
N VAL A 252 -14.40 -2.44 14.51
CA VAL A 252 -14.53 -3.33 13.36
C VAL A 252 -16.00 -3.61 13.13
N ALA A 253 -16.47 -3.37 11.90
CA ALA A 253 -17.82 -3.73 11.47
C ALA A 253 -17.75 -4.66 10.26
N ILE A 254 -18.39 -5.84 10.36
CA ILE A 254 -18.47 -6.83 9.29
C ILE A 254 -19.95 -7.09 9.01
N GLU A 255 -20.40 -6.59 7.87
CA GLU A 255 -21.76 -6.76 7.38
C GLU A 255 -21.73 -7.71 6.17
N LEU A 256 -22.09 -8.97 6.41
CA LEU A 256 -22.07 -10.02 5.40
C LEU A 256 -23.33 -9.96 4.51
N PRO A 257 -23.28 -10.45 3.26
CA PRO A 257 -24.46 -10.62 2.43
C PRO A 257 -25.53 -11.47 3.12
N ALA A 258 -26.80 -11.26 2.81
CA ALA A 258 -27.91 -12.02 3.38
C ALA A 258 -27.77 -13.54 3.13
N ASP A 259 -27.23 -13.90 1.96
CA ASP A 259 -26.99 -15.29 1.53
C ASP A 259 -25.62 -15.84 1.96
N ALA A 260 -24.85 -15.10 2.77
CA ALA A 260 -23.57 -15.57 3.28
C ALA A 260 -23.72 -16.85 4.11
N PRO A 261 -22.73 -17.76 4.08
CA PRO A 261 -22.74 -18.96 4.89
C PRO A 261 -22.74 -18.64 6.39
N GLY A 262 -22.87 -19.65 7.22
CA GLY A 262 -22.65 -19.49 8.65
C GLY A 262 -21.20 -19.16 8.96
N PHE A 263 -20.95 -18.57 10.12
CA PHE A 263 -19.60 -18.19 10.52
C PHE A 263 -19.21 -18.70 11.90
N ALA A 264 -17.92 -18.96 12.09
CA ALA A 264 -17.28 -19.16 13.38
C ALA A 264 -16.44 -17.91 13.71
N LEU A 265 -16.87 -17.15 14.70
CA LEU A 265 -16.21 -15.93 15.15
C LEU A 265 -15.31 -16.21 16.35
N ARG A 266 -14.05 -15.77 16.27
CA ARG A 266 -13.14 -15.63 17.41
C ARG A 266 -12.83 -14.15 17.63
N PHE A 267 -13.21 -13.63 18.79
CA PHE A 267 -12.99 -12.24 19.20
C PHE A 267 -12.10 -12.18 20.43
N GLU A 268 -10.93 -11.57 20.32
CA GLU A 268 -10.00 -11.36 21.41
C GLU A 268 -9.81 -9.85 21.59
N THR A 269 -10.05 -9.37 22.81
CA THR A 269 -9.90 -7.94 23.15
C THR A 269 -9.46 -7.80 24.61
N VAL A 270 -8.75 -6.70 24.90
CA VAL A 270 -8.49 -6.28 26.28
C VAL A 270 -9.65 -5.41 26.78
N SER A 271 -10.10 -4.47 25.94
CA SER A 271 -11.18 -3.55 26.29
C SER A 271 -12.04 -3.29 25.04
N GLY A 272 -13.21 -3.89 24.97
CA GLY A 272 -14.12 -3.73 23.84
C GLY A 272 -15.29 -4.70 23.95
N ASP A 273 -16.32 -4.47 23.18
CA ASP A 273 -17.53 -5.29 23.14
C ASP A 273 -17.74 -5.92 21.78
N VAL A 274 -18.40 -7.08 21.77
CA VAL A 274 -18.85 -7.74 20.53
C VAL A 274 -20.38 -7.72 20.48
N GLN A 275 -20.90 -7.32 19.32
CA GLN A 275 -22.33 -7.33 19.03
C GLN A 275 -22.59 -8.11 17.75
N SER A 276 -23.60 -8.99 17.79
CA SER A 276 -24.07 -9.71 16.61
C SER A 276 -25.55 -9.42 16.40
N SER A 277 -25.92 -9.04 15.18
CA SER A 277 -27.34 -8.85 14.83
C SER A 277 -28.03 -10.17 14.42
N VAL A 278 -27.26 -11.24 14.30
CA VAL A 278 -27.79 -12.58 13.96
C VAL A 278 -27.68 -13.52 15.17
N PRO A 279 -28.59 -14.50 15.29
CA PRO A 279 -28.50 -15.47 16.36
C PRO A 279 -27.18 -16.24 16.32
N THR A 280 -26.49 -16.26 17.45
CA THR A 280 -25.24 -16.98 17.64
C THR A 280 -25.30 -17.85 18.88
N THR A 281 -24.53 -18.92 18.89
CA THR A 281 -24.28 -19.78 20.04
C THR A 281 -22.85 -19.68 20.49
N GLY A 282 -22.56 -19.89 21.77
CA GLY A 282 -21.19 -19.84 22.31
C GLY A 282 -20.99 -18.77 23.37
N THR A 283 -19.74 -18.36 23.51
CA THR A 283 -19.32 -17.34 24.47
C THR A 283 -19.00 -16.01 23.76
N ARG A 284 -18.77 -14.92 24.51
CA ARG A 284 -18.35 -13.63 23.97
C ARG A 284 -17.07 -13.71 23.11
N SER A 285 -16.15 -14.60 23.45
CA SER A 285 -14.89 -14.77 22.71
C SER A 285 -14.96 -15.76 21.54
N GLN A 286 -16.00 -16.61 21.53
CA GLN A 286 -16.20 -17.61 20.49
C GLN A 286 -17.69 -17.77 20.21
N MET A 287 -18.12 -17.35 19.04
CA MET A 287 -19.51 -17.40 18.60
C MET A 287 -19.62 -18.19 17.31
N VAL A 288 -20.69 -18.94 17.16
CA VAL A 288 -21.00 -19.67 15.94
C VAL A 288 -22.42 -19.31 15.47
N CYS A 289 -22.53 -18.97 14.21
CA CYS A 289 -23.77 -18.75 13.50
C CYS A 289 -23.90 -19.79 12.38
N GLY A 290 -25.01 -20.50 12.32
CA GLY A 290 -25.27 -21.51 11.28
C GLY A 290 -24.25 -22.67 11.32
N ASP A 291 -23.69 -22.99 10.15
CA ASP A 291 -22.74 -24.10 9.97
C ASP A 291 -21.28 -23.73 10.37
N GLY A 292 -21.02 -22.47 10.63
CA GLY A 292 -19.67 -22.00 11.05
C GLY A 292 -18.59 -22.11 9.97
N SER A 293 -18.97 -22.20 8.69
CA SER A 293 -18.02 -22.48 7.60
C SER A 293 -17.07 -21.32 7.29
N LEU A 294 -17.49 -20.05 7.53
CA LEU A 294 -16.64 -18.87 7.39
C LEU A 294 -15.90 -18.60 8.71
N ALA A 295 -14.59 -18.57 8.69
CA ALA A 295 -13.79 -18.18 9.85
C ALA A 295 -13.63 -16.66 9.94
N ILE A 296 -14.10 -16.07 11.05
CA ILE A 296 -13.89 -14.63 11.37
C ILE A 296 -13.01 -14.55 12.60
N GLN A 297 -11.83 -13.97 12.48
CA GLN A 297 -10.94 -13.74 13.60
C GLN A 297 -10.68 -12.25 13.76
N VAL A 298 -11.00 -11.69 14.92
CA VAL A 298 -10.76 -10.29 15.23
C VAL A 298 -10.01 -10.16 16.54
N ASN A 299 -8.84 -9.57 16.50
CA ASN A 299 -8.01 -9.31 17.67
C ASN A 299 -7.83 -7.80 17.78
N THR A 300 -8.23 -7.23 18.91
CA THR A 300 -8.06 -5.79 19.18
C THR A 300 -7.59 -5.57 20.61
N VAL A 301 -6.91 -4.47 20.87
CA VAL A 301 -6.62 -4.05 22.26
C VAL A 301 -7.78 -3.22 22.77
N SER A 302 -8.23 -2.25 22.01
CA SER A 302 -9.33 -1.36 22.37
C SER A 302 -10.20 -1.09 21.14
N GLY A 303 -11.43 -1.52 21.20
CA GLY A 303 -12.39 -1.35 20.11
C GLY A 303 -13.46 -2.44 20.12
N GLY A 304 -14.64 -2.10 19.61
CA GLY A 304 -15.76 -3.01 19.46
C GLY A 304 -15.76 -3.78 18.15
N LEU A 305 -16.46 -4.90 18.14
CA LEU A 305 -16.78 -5.65 16.93
C LEU A 305 -18.29 -5.72 16.75
N THR A 306 -18.74 -5.36 15.56
CA THR A 306 -20.12 -5.60 15.13
C THR A 306 -20.12 -6.58 13.96
N VAL A 307 -20.92 -7.65 14.07
CA VAL A 307 -21.14 -8.59 12.97
C VAL A 307 -22.63 -8.63 12.65
N ALA A 308 -22.96 -8.42 11.38
CA ALA A 308 -24.34 -8.42 10.90
C ALA A 308 -24.46 -9.20 9.59
N LYS A 309 -25.69 -9.60 9.25
CA LYS A 309 -26.10 -9.98 7.89
C LYS A 309 -27.10 -8.93 7.39
N LEU A 310 -27.00 -8.59 6.11
CA LEU A 310 -27.88 -7.66 5.41
C LEU A 310 -29.29 -8.22 5.19
#